data_5c8efb3e1486812c06354bd7d1386f17
#
_entry.id   5c8efb3e1486812c06354bd7d1386f17
#
_cell.length_a   1.000
_cell.length_b   1.000
_cell.length_c   1.000
_cell.angle_alpha   90.00
_cell.angle_beta   90.00
_cell.angle_gamma   90.00
#
_symmetry.space_group_name_H-M   'P 1'
#
loop_
_entity.id
_entity.type
_entity.pdbx_description
1 polymer ?
#
loop_
_entity_poly.entity_id
_entity_poly.type
_entity_poly.pdbx_seq_one_letter_code
_entity_poly.pdbx_strand_id
1 'polypeptide(L)'
;RTELGEFGDEETNELRNLIDSIALPDEVYDKAMRALRNLEKLPPTSPENAISRHFLEVLTKYPWDRKSELSNNISESKKILNDSHYGMEKVKERIAEQLAVIMRTKKPCGTILCLLGAPGVGKTSLAKSIAKALNKQFIKESLGGVRDEAEIRGHRRTYIGALPGRILQGIAKAKTNNPVFLLDEIDKLSSDYKGDPTSALLEVLDPEQNRIFSDHYLEETFDLSKVFFICTANYIGNIPAPLRDRMEIVELSSYTEYEKFEIAKRHLIPKQMALHGITDKQLSIS
;
A
#
# COMPACT_ATOMS: atom_id res chain seq x y z
N ARG A 1 -37.33 -17.05 17.99
CA ARG A 1 -36.92 -17.62 16.67
C ARG A 1 -37.19 -16.66 15.50
N THR A 2 -38.12 -15.73 15.60
CA THR A 2 -38.49 -14.74 14.57
C THR A 2 -37.49 -13.59 14.47
N GLU A 3 -36.97 -13.06 15.56
CA GLU A 3 -36.02 -11.92 15.57
C GLU A 3 -34.66 -12.25 14.94
N LEU A 4 -34.13 -13.46 15.07
CA LEU A 4 -32.88 -13.90 14.46
C LEU A 4 -32.99 -14.11 12.95
N GLY A 5 -34.17 -14.39 12.42
CA GLY A 5 -34.43 -14.49 10.98
C GLY A 5 -34.44 -13.11 10.29
N GLU A 6 -35.11 -12.14 10.92
CA GLU A 6 -35.23 -10.76 10.39
C GLU A 6 -33.87 -10.03 10.35
N PHE A 7 -33.01 -10.20 11.35
CA PHE A 7 -31.65 -9.66 11.35
C PHE A 7 -30.77 -10.27 10.25
N GLY A 8 -30.90 -11.56 9.95
CA GLY A 8 -30.17 -12.23 8.89
C GLY A 8 -30.55 -11.72 7.49
N ASP A 9 -31.84 -11.45 7.29
CA ASP A 9 -32.38 -10.94 6.02
C ASP A 9 -31.99 -9.46 5.79
N GLU A 10 -31.92 -8.65 6.84
CA GLU A 10 -31.50 -7.24 6.76
C GLU A 10 -30.01 -7.11 6.37
N GLU A 11 -29.12 -7.84 7.02
CA GLU A 11 -27.69 -7.84 6.69
C GLU A 11 -27.38 -8.38 5.30
N THR A 12 -28.11 -9.39 4.85
CA THR A 12 -27.95 -9.97 3.49
C THR A 12 -28.42 -8.99 2.43
N ASN A 13 -29.48 -8.23 2.71
CA ASN A 13 -29.95 -7.16 1.84
C ASN A 13 -28.97 -5.99 1.79
N GLU A 14 -28.33 -5.63 2.90
CA GLU A 14 -27.27 -4.62 2.93
C GLU A 14 -26.08 -5.04 2.07
N LEU A 15 -25.62 -6.29 2.19
CA LEU A 15 -24.54 -6.83 1.36
C LEU A 15 -24.93 -6.83 -0.12
N ARG A 16 -26.16 -7.18 -0.48
CA ARG A 16 -26.67 -7.13 -1.85
C ARG A 16 -26.62 -5.70 -2.39
N ASN A 17 -27.18 -4.74 -1.67
CA ASN A 17 -27.16 -3.33 -2.07
C ASN A 17 -25.74 -2.79 -2.22
N LEU A 18 -24.83 -3.23 -1.35
CA LEU A 18 -23.42 -2.86 -1.43
C LEU A 18 -22.76 -3.43 -2.68
N ILE A 19 -22.98 -4.71 -3.00
CA ILE A 19 -22.46 -5.36 -4.22
C ILE A 19 -22.99 -4.65 -5.47
N ASP A 20 -24.27 -4.33 -5.51
CA ASP A 20 -24.92 -3.66 -6.65
C ASP A 20 -24.42 -2.19 -6.81
N SER A 21 -23.97 -1.55 -5.73
CA SER A 21 -23.46 -0.19 -5.75
C SER A 21 -21.99 -0.06 -6.21
N ILE A 22 -21.26 -1.17 -6.28
CA ILE A 22 -19.84 -1.20 -6.65
C ILE A 22 -19.71 -1.64 -8.10
N ALA A 23 -18.91 -0.92 -8.90
CA ALA A 23 -18.58 -1.32 -10.26
C ALA A 23 -17.60 -2.50 -10.24
N LEU A 24 -18.14 -3.71 -10.03
CA LEU A 24 -17.38 -4.96 -10.08
C LEU A 24 -17.20 -5.42 -11.54
N PRO A 25 -16.08 -6.07 -11.88
CA PRO A 25 -15.98 -6.85 -13.11
C PRO A 25 -17.05 -7.95 -13.15
N ASP A 26 -17.57 -8.26 -14.34
CA ASP A 26 -18.71 -9.20 -14.51
C ASP A 26 -18.48 -10.56 -13.84
N GLU A 27 -17.28 -11.13 -13.99
CA GLU A 27 -16.91 -12.41 -13.38
C GLU A 27 -16.92 -12.35 -11.86
N VAL A 28 -16.43 -11.24 -11.29
CA VAL A 28 -16.38 -11.00 -9.84
C VAL A 28 -17.78 -10.77 -9.29
N TYR A 29 -18.61 -10.02 -10.01
CA TYR A 29 -20.01 -9.80 -9.66
C TYR A 29 -20.78 -11.13 -9.60
N ASP A 30 -20.65 -11.97 -10.62
CA ASP A 30 -21.30 -13.27 -10.67
C ASP A 30 -20.86 -14.19 -9.53
N LYS A 31 -19.58 -14.13 -9.13
CA LYS A 31 -19.05 -14.88 -8.00
C LYS A 31 -19.59 -14.34 -6.68
N ALA A 32 -19.63 -13.02 -6.53
CA ALA A 32 -20.21 -12.36 -5.35
C ALA A 32 -21.69 -12.75 -5.18
N MET A 33 -22.47 -12.70 -6.26
CA MET A 33 -23.89 -13.06 -6.22
C MET A 33 -24.12 -14.54 -5.96
N ARG A 34 -23.24 -15.43 -6.42
CA ARG A 34 -23.28 -16.86 -6.04
C ARG A 34 -22.97 -17.07 -4.58
N ALA A 35 -21.96 -16.39 -4.05
CA ALA A 35 -21.60 -16.47 -2.63
C ALA A 35 -22.73 -15.91 -1.74
N LEU A 36 -23.38 -14.82 -2.14
CA LEU A 36 -24.54 -14.24 -1.44
C LEU A 36 -25.71 -15.21 -1.39
N ARG A 37 -26.08 -15.81 -2.54
CA ARG A 37 -27.14 -16.84 -2.59
C ARG A 37 -26.85 -18.07 -1.73
N ASN A 38 -25.58 -18.44 -1.60
CA ASN A 38 -25.19 -19.52 -0.69
C ASN A 38 -25.32 -19.08 0.77
N LEU A 39 -24.90 -17.84 1.09
CA LEU A 39 -25.02 -17.27 2.44
C LEU A 39 -26.49 -17.26 2.91
N GLU A 40 -27.44 -16.89 2.06
CA GLU A 40 -28.88 -16.89 2.34
C GLU A 40 -29.44 -18.28 2.73
N LYS A 41 -28.79 -19.35 2.27
CA LYS A 41 -29.21 -20.73 2.55
C LYS A 41 -28.56 -21.33 3.79
N LEU A 42 -27.49 -20.71 4.28
CA LEU A 42 -26.71 -21.23 5.41
C LEU A 42 -27.30 -20.76 6.75
N PRO A 43 -27.36 -21.62 7.76
CA PRO A 43 -27.76 -21.20 9.11
C PRO A 43 -26.81 -20.09 9.62
N PRO A 44 -27.33 -19.00 10.24
CA PRO A 44 -26.51 -17.89 10.74
C PRO A 44 -25.40 -18.30 11.73
N THR A 45 -25.60 -19.43 12.42
CA THR A 45 -24.67 -19.96 13.41
C THR A 45 -23.59 -20.89 12.81
N SER A 46 -23.64 -21.18 11.50
CA SER A 46 -22.69 -22.09 10.90
C SER A 46 -21.33 -21.40 10.64
N PRO A 47 -20.20 -22.10 10.83
CA PRO A 47 -18.89 -21.57 10.48
C PRO A 47 -18.78 -21.14 9.01
N GLU A 48 -19.46 -21.85 8.12
CA GLU A 48 -19.50 -21.57 6.68
C GLU A 48 -20.19 -20.22 6.38
N ASN A 49 -21.21 -19.85 7.16
CA ASN A 49 -21.87 -18.55 7.06
C ASN A 49 -20.87 -17.43 7.37
N ALA A 50 -20.12 -17.53 8.47
CA ALA A 50 -19.10 -16.55 8.84
C ALA A 50 -18.00 -16.40 7.78
N ILE A 51 -17.55 -17.50 7.19
CA ILE A 51 -16.52 -17.50 6.11
C ILE A 51 -17.08 -16.81 4.86
N SER A 52 -18.29 -17.14 4.44
CA SER A 52 -18.93 -16.58 3.24
C SER A 52 -19.22 -15.10 3.43
N ARG A 53 -19.68 -14.69 4.60
CA ARG A 53 -19.88 -13.28 4.96
C ARG A 53 -18.58 -12.50 4.91
N HIS A 54 -17.56 -12.99 5.59
CA HIS A 54 -16.24 -12.32 5.61
C HIS A 54 -15.64 -12.19 4.21
N PHE A 55 -15.81 -13.21 3.36
CA PHE A 55 -15.41 -13.13 1.96
C PHE A 55 -16.10 -11.96 1.22
N LEU A 56 -17.41 -11.84 1.33
CA LEU A 56 -18.17 -10.77 0.69
C LEU A 56 -17.79 -9.39 1.23
N GLU A 57 -17.58 -9.27 2.54
CA GLU A 57 -17.10 -8.02 3.15
C GLU A 57 -15.73 -7.59 2.64
N VAL A 58 -14.79 -8.55 2.51
CA VAL A 58 -13.44 -8.25 1.98
C VAL A 58 -13.52 -7.86 0.52
N LEU A 59 -14.29 -8.58 -0.28
CA LEU A 59 -14.46 -8.33 -1.70
C LEU A 59 -15.07 -6.95 -1.97
N THR A 60 -16.05 -6.54 -1.17
CA THR A 60 -16.71 -5.22 -1.28
C THR A 60 -15.87 -4.06 -0.75
N LYS A 61 -14.93 -4.32 0.18
CA LYS A 61 -13.99 -3.30 0.69
C LYS A 61 -12.91 -2.93 -0.31
N TYR A 62 -12.61 -3.78 -1.30
CA TYR A 62 -11.60 -3.48 -2.31
C TYR A 62 -12.11 -2.36 -3.26
N PRO A 63 -11.28 -1.35 -3.56
CA PRO A 63 -11.68 -0.21 -4.39
C PRO A 63 -11.58 -0.52 -5.89
N TRP A 64 -12.45 -1.33 -6.44
CA TRP A 64 -12.41 -1.86 -7.80
C TRP A 64 -12.27 -0.78 -8.89
N ASP A 65 -13.02 0.30 -8.79
CA ASP A 65 -13.00 1.39 -9.78
C ASP A 65 -12.69 2.78 -9.19
N ARG A 66 -12.39 2.86 -7.89
CA ARG A 66 -12.09 4.13 -7.23
C ARG A 66 -10.64 4.52 -7.44
N LYS A 67 -10.41 5.67 -8.07
CA LYS A 67 -9.07 6.22 -8.36
C LYS A 67 -8.90 7.59 -7.73
N SER A 68 -7.69 7.89 -7.24
CA SER A 68 -7.29 9.25 -6.96
C SER A 68 -6.89 9.95 -8.26
N GLU A 69 -7.25 11.21 -8.40
CA GLU A 69 -6.78 12.04 -9.51
C GLU A 69 -5.29 12.33 -9.36
N LEU A 70 -4.57 12.19 -10.47
CA LEU A 70 -3.13 12.45 -10.51
C LEU A 70 -2.89 13.95 -10.62
N SER A 71 -1.99 14.50 -9.79
CA SER A 71 -1.49 15.85 -9.98
C SER A 71 -0.72 15.94 -11.31
N ASN A 72 -0.96 17.03 -12.06
CA ASN A 72 -0.26 17.31 -13.32
C ASN A 72 0.74 18.47 -13.19
N ASN A 73 0.99 18.98 -11.99
CA ASN A 73 1.83 20.14 -11.73
C ASN A 73 3.18 19.73 -11.14
N ILE A 74 4.20 19.56 -12.01
CA ILE A 74 5.55 19.18 -11.59
C ILE A 74 6.22 20.26 -10.72
N SER A 75 5.92 21.53 -10.94
CA SER A 75 6.49 22.63 -10.14
C SER A 75 5.99 22.58 -8.71
N GLU A 76 4.70 22.31 -8.51
CA GLU A 76 4.10 22.10 -7.19
C GLU A 76 4.67 20.85 -6.51
N SER A 77 4.84 19.76 -7.25
CA SER A 77 5.45 18.53 -6.74
C SER A 77 6.88 18.77 -6.25
N LYS A 78 7.70 19.51 -7.00
CA LYS A 78 9.05 19.91 -6.57
C LYS A 78 8.99 20.79 -5.30
N LYS A 79 8.05 21.72 -5.22
CA LYS A 79 7.85 22.53 -4.03
C LYS A 79 7.50 21.67 -2.82
N ILE A 80 6.58 20.72 -2.94
CA ILE A 80 6.21 19.80 -1.85
C ILE A 80 7.42 19.02 -1.35
N LEU A 81 8.26 18.51 -2.25
CA LEU A 81 9.49 17.78 -1.88
C LEU A 81 10.49 18.70 -1.16
N ASN A 82 10.67 19.94 -1.63
CA ASN A 82 11.58 20.91 -1.03
C ASN A 82 11.10 21.39 0.35
N ASP A 83 9.79 21.65 0.50
CA ASP A 83 9.19 22.09 1.75
C ASP A 83 9.20 20.98 2.82
N SER A 84 9.20 19.72 2.41
CA SER A 84 9.14 18.58 3.34
C SER A 84 10.51 18.03 3.74
N HIS A 85 11.56 18.24 2.94
CA HIS A 85 12.90 17.69 3.17
C HIS A 85 13.99 18.72 2.88
N TYR A 86 14.83 18.94 3.86
CA TYR A 86 16.01 19.81 3.69
C TYR A 86 17.15 19.07 3.00
N GLY A 87 17.89 19.73 2.11
CA GLY A 87 18.99 19.12 1.37
C GLY A 87 18.56 18.05 0.37
N MET A 88 19.40 17.06 0.15
CA MET A 88 19.15 15.93 -0.78
C MET A 88 18.78 16.33 -2.21
N GLU A 89 19.41 17.39 -2.75
CA GLU A 89 19.04 17.96 -4.06
C GLU A 89 19.06 16.93 -5.18
N LYS A 90 20.13 16.11 -5.27
CA LYS A 90 20.25 15.05 -6.29
C LYS A 90 19.13 13.99 -6.18
N VAL A 91 18.77 13.62 -4.95
CA VAL A 91 17.69 12.66 -4.67
C VAL A 91 16.34 13.23 -5.11
N LYS A 92 16.05 14.48 -4.75
CA LYS A 92 14.82 15.18 -5.13
C LYS A 92 14.72 15.37 -6.65
N GLU A 93 15.83 15.71 -7.30
CA GLU A 93 15.89 15.87 -8.75
C GLU A 93 15.55 14.54 -9.44
N ARG A 94 16.17 13.44 -9.00
CA ARG A 94 15.88 12.11 -9.54
C ARG A 94 14.43 11.68 -9.35
N ILE A 95 13.89 11.94 -8.16
CA ILE A 95 12.47 11.69 -7.89
C ILE A 95 11.58 12.57 -8.79
N ALA A 96 11.91 13.86 -8.94
CA ALA A 96 11.15 14.76 -9.78
C ALA A 96 11.13 14.34 -11.27
N GLU A 97 12.22 13.78 -11.78
CA GLU A 97 12.27 13.18 -13.13
C GLU A 97 11.28 12.03 -13.26
N GLN A 98 11.25 11.10 -12.30
CA GLN A 98 10.30 9.99 -12.30
C GLN A 98 8.84 10.49 -12.19
N LEU A 99 8.58 11.45 -11.32
CA LEU A 99 7.24 12.04 -11.19
C LEU A 99 6.80 12.70 -12.51
N ALA A 100 7.69 13.39 -13.20
CA ALA A 100 7.40 13.98 -14.52
C ALA A 100 7.00 12.93 -15.56
N VAL A 101 7.68 11.78 -15.57
CA VAL A 101 7.32 10.66 -16.45
C VAL A 101 5.94 10.10 -16.11
N ILE A 102 5.66 9.87 -14.82
CA ILE A 102 4.36 9.36 -14.35
C ILE A 102 3.22 10.33 -14.71
N MET A 103 3.43 11.63 -14.51
CA MET A 103 2.45 12.67 -14.84
C MET A 103 2.17 12.73 -16.34
N ARG A 104 3.20 12.55 -17.17
CA ARG A 104 3.08 12.56 -18.62
C ARG A 104 2.42 11.29 -19.16
N THR A 105 2.83 10.13 -18.68
CA THR A 105 2.35 8.82 -19.18
C THR A 105 1.05 8.37 -18.53
N LYS A 106 0.70 8.96 -17.37
CA LYS A 106 -0.39 8.55 -16.49
C LYS A 106 -0.29 7.10 -16.01
N LYS A 107 0.92 6.54 -16.07
CA LYS A 107 1.25 5.18 -15.64
C LYS A 107 2.47 5.21 -14.74
N PRO A 108 2.58 4.33 -13.73
CA PRO A 108 3.81 4.13 -13.00
C PRO A 108 4.96 3.77 -13.96
N CYS A 109 6.19 4.18 -13.62
CA CYS A 109 7.38 3.76 -14.37
C CYS A 109 7.53 2.23 -14.26
N GLY A 110 8.10 1.60 -15.29
CA GLY A 110 8.38 0.16 -15.26
C GLY A 110 9.46 -0.23 -14.24
N THR A 111 10.23 0.73 -13.74
CA THR A 111 11.24 0.54 -12.69
C THR A 111 10.67 0.88 -11.32
N ILE A 112 11.03 0.09 -10.31
CA ILE A 112 10.59 0.25 -8.93
C ILE A 112 11.56 1.19 -8.22
N LEU A 113 11.06 2.27 -7.63
CA LEU A 113 11.88 3.18 -6.84
C LEU A 113 12.26 2.53 -5.51
N CYS A 114 13.57 2.37 -5.25
CA CYS A 114 14.08 1.86 -3.98
C CYS A 114 14.88 2.95 -3.26
N LEU A 115 14.42 3.38 -2.09
CA LEU A 115 15.11 4.33 -1.23
C LEU A 115 16.06 3.57 -0.29
N LEU A 116 17.35 3.67 -0.54
CA LEU A 116 18.41 2.99 0.22
C LEU A 116 19.08 3.96 1.18
N GLY A 117 19.32 3.56 2.41
CA GLY A 117 20.09 4.37 3.37
C GLY A 117 19.90 3.95 4.82
N ALA A 118 20.69 4.54 5.71
CA ALA A 118 20.65 4.23 7.13
C ALA A 118 19.25 4.48 7.76
N PRO A 119 18.95 3.86 8.92
CA PRO A 119 17.75 4.21 9.66
C PRO A 119 17.74 5.71 10.03
N GLY A 120 16.56 6.33 9.97
CA GLY A 120 16.40 7.74 10.38
C GLY A 120 16.74 8.79 9.31
N VAL A 121 17.22 8.42 8.11
CA VAL A 121 17.52 9.39 7.03
C VAL A 121 16.27 9.93 6.30
N GLY A 122 15.08 9.52 6.69
CA GLY A 122 13.84 10.09 6.13
C GLY A 122 13.23 9.30 4.97
N LYS A 123 13.60 8.05 4.71
CA LYS A 123 13.05 7.22 3.62
C LYS A 123 11.51 7.20 3.59
N THR A 124 10.90 6.86 4.74
CA THR A 124 9.43 6.78 4.86
C THR A 124 8.75 8.14 4.70
N SER A 125 9.34 9.22 5.24
CA SER A 125 8.81 10.57 5.08
C SER A 125 8.90 11.05 3.63
N LEU A 126 9.97 10.70 2.93
CA LEU A 126 10.15 11.02 1.52
C LEU A 126 9.10 10.32 0.65
N ALA A 127 8.87 9.01 0.87
CA ALA A 127 7.82 8.27 0.18
C ALA A 127 6.41 8.88 0.42
N LYS A 128 6.14 9.35 1.65
CA LYS A 128 4.90 10.05 1.96
C LYS A 128 4.78 11.40 1.23
N SER A 129 5.89 12.13 1.08
CA SER A 129 5.90 13.39 0.33
C SER A 129 5.74 13.15 -1.18
N ILE A 130 6.25 12.04 -1.72
CA ILE A 130 5.99 11.60 -3.10
C ILE A 130 4.50 11.35 -3.30
N ALA A 131 3.84 10.66 -2.38
CA ALA A 131 2.40 10.42 -2.47
C ALA A 131 1.61 11.74 -2.47
N LYS A 132 1.98 12.69 -1.62
CA LYS A 132 1.38 14.02 -1.58
C LYS A 132 1.62 14.78 -2.89
N ALA A 133 2.83 14.71 -3.44
CA ALA A 133 3.20 15.36 -4.71
C ALA A 133 2.41 14.80 -5.90
N LEU A 134 2.06 13.53 -5.88
CA LEU A 134 1.23 12.86 -6.88
C LEU A 134 -0.29 13.01 -6.62
N ASN A 135 -0.70 13.60 -5.50
CA ASN A 135 -2.09 13.63 -5.03
C ASN A 135 -2.70 12.22 -4.89
N LYS A 136 -1.92 11.26 -4.38
CA LYS A 136 -2.34 9.86 -4.20
C LYS A 136 -2.41 9.51 -2.72
N GLN A 137 -3.25 8.52 -2.40
CA GLN A 137 -3.27 7.92 -1.06
C GLN A 137 -1.94 7.22 -0.79
N PHE A 138 -1.52 7.25 0.47
CA PHE A 138 -0.27 6.63 0.92
C PHE A 138 -0.56 5.44 1.82
N ILE A 139 0.01 4.30 1.48
CA ILE A 139 -0.01 3.08 2.29
C ILE A 139 1.42 2.66 2.59
N LYS A 140 1.63 2.19 3.80
CA LYS A 140 2.89 1.61 4.25
C LYS A 140 2.63 0.21 4.78
N GLU A 141 3.35 -0.77 4.24
CA GLU A 141 3.42 -2.13 4.77
C GLU A 141 4.88 -2.49 5.02
N SER A 142 5.15 -3.00 6.22
CA SER A 142 6.49 -3.47 6.57
C SER A 142 6.64 -4.93 6.16
N LEU A 143 7.70 -5.23 5.43
CA LEU A 143 8.07 -6.59 5.04
C LEU A 143 9.13 -7.19 5.96
N GLY A 144 9.59 -6.43 6.95
CA GLY A 144 10.54 -6.90 7.94
C GLY A 144 9.97 -8.08 8.74
N GLY A 145 10.61 -9.25 8.61
CA GLY A 145 10.19 -10.47 9.30
C GLY A 145 9.15 -11.32 8.56
N VAL A 146 8.71 -10.91 7.36
CA VAL A 146 7.87 -11.75 6.48
C VAL A 146 8.68 -12.94 6.02
N ARG A 147 8.12 -14.15 6.20
CA ARG A 147 8.76 -15.42 5.86
C ARG A 147 7.88 -16.32 5.00
N ASP A 148 6.57 -16.08 5.02
CA ASP A 148 5.57 -16.88 4.33
C ASP A 148 5.03 -16.11 3.13
N GLU A 149 5.03 -16.74 1.97
CA GLU A 149 4.41 -16.22 0.74
C GLU A 149 2.94 -15.85 0.96
N ALA A 150 2.23 -16.61 1.80
CA ALA A 150 0.84 -16.40 2.11
C ALA A 150 0.57 -15.05 2.82
N GLU A 151 1.57 -14.45 3.47
CA GLU A 151 1.42 -13.10 4.00
C GLU A 151 1.25 -12.06 2.87
N ILE A 152 1.83 -12.29 1.69
CA ILE A 152 1.75 -11.39 0.53
C ILE A 152 0.53 -11.70 -0.31
N ARG A 153 0.30 -12.99 -0.62
CA ARG A 153 -0.77 -13.48 -1.52
C ARG A 153 -2.07 -13.86 -0.82
N GLY A 154 -2.10 -13.91 0.52
CA GLY A 154 -3.24 -14.39 1.28
C GLY A 154 -3.26 -15.91 1.46
N HIS A 155 -4.06 -16.36 2.39
CA HIS A 155 -4.31 -17.77 2.70
C HIS A 155 -5.59 -18.24 2.00
N ARG A 156 -5.62 -19.51 1.56
CA ARG A 156 -6.85 -20.08 1.01
C ARG A 156 -7.97 -20.05 2.05
N ARG A 157 -9.17 -19.65 1.66
CA ARG A 157 -10.36 -19.51 2.54
C ARG A 157 -10.74 -20.75 3.33
N THR A 158 -10.31 -21.92 2.87
CA THR A 158 -10.58 -23.20 3.54
C THR A 158 -9.86 -23.35 4.88
N TYR A 159 -8.86 -22.53 5.16
CA TYR A 159 -8.14 -22.56 6.43
C TYR A 159 -8.81 -21.66 7.47
N ILE A 160 -8.87 -22.16 8.72
CA ILE A 160 -9.38 -21.36 9.86
C ILE A 160 -8.46 -20.14 10.07
N GLY A 161 -9.05 -18.96 10.13
CA GLY A 161 -8.29 -17.72 10.29
C GLY A 161 -7.64 -17.18 9.02
N ALA A 162 -8.00 -17.73 7.83
CA ALA A 162 -7.53 -17.23 6.56
C ALA A 162 -7.84 -15.73 6.37
N LEU A 163 -6.85 -15.00 5.85
CA LEU A 163 -6.95 -13.57 5.55
C LEU A 163 -6.41 -13.29 4.15
N PRO A 164 -6.87 -12.22 3.49
CA PRO A 164 -6.26 -11.72 2.25
C PRO A 164 -4.80 -11.34 2.47
N GLY A 165 -4.04 -11.30 1.40
CA GLY A 165 -2.66 -10.84 1.43
C GLY A 165 -2.51 -9.38 1.84
N ARG A 166 -1.37 -9.03 2.41
CA ARG A 166 -1.05 -7.66 2.88
C ARG A 166 -1.19 -6.61 1.77
N ILE A 167 -0.93 -6.98 0.52
CA ILE A 167 -1.06 -6.07 -0.63
C ILE A 167 -2.52 -5.64 -0.80
N LEU A 168 -3.44 -6.59 -0.88
CA LEU A 168 -4.87 -6.26 -1.03
C LEU A 168 -5.44 -5.58 0.20
N GLN A 169 -5.04 -6.00 1.40
CA GLN A 169 -5.44 -5.32 2.64
C GLN A 169 -4.98 -3.85 2.64
N GLY A 170 -3.76 -3.58 2.18
CA GLY A 170 -3.22 -2.22 2.05
C GLY A 170 -4.02 -1.39 1.05
N ILE A 171 -4.34 -1.93 -0.12
CA ILE A 171 -5.15 -1.23 -1.14
C ILE A 171 -6.56 -0.97 -0.64
N ALA A 172 -7.18 -1.92 0.04
CA ALA A 172 -8.49 -1.71 0.68
C ALA A 172 -8.47 -0.58 1.71
N LYS A 173 -7.42 -0.47 2.53
CA LYS A 173 -7.20 0.65 3.47
C LYS A 173 -7.04 2.00 2.74
N ALA A 174 -6.40 2.01 1.56
CA ALA A 174 -6.24 3.21 0.74
C ALA A 174 -7.56 3.72 0.17
N LYS A 175 -8.57 2.86 0.03
CA LYS A 175 -9.87 3.17 -0.61
C LYS A 175 -9.76 3.65 -2.06
N THR A 176 -8.60 3.48 -2.70
CA THR A 176 -8.32 3.78 -4.11
C THR A 176 -7.43 2.69 -4.69
N ASN A 177 -7.61 2.35 -5.97
CA ASN A 177 -6.85 1.28 -6.63
C ASN A 177 -5.52 1.74 -7.23
N ASN A 178 -5.15 3.00 -7.02
CA ASN A 178 -3.92 3.59 -7.54
C ASN A 178 -3.09 4.34 -6.48
N PRO A 179 -2.93 3.83 -5.25
CA PRO A 179 -2.18 4.50 -4.19
C PRO A 179 -0.68 4.51 -4.50
N VAL A 180 0.06 5.29 -3.70
CA VAL A 180 1.49 5.05 -3.48
C VAL A 180 1.63 4.04 -2.36
N PHE A 181 2.27 2.92 -2.66
CA PHE A 181 2.41 1.79 -1.77
C PHE A 181 3.88 1.62 -1.36
N LEU A 182 4.19 1.90 -0.11
CA LEU A 182 5.54 1.74 0.44
C LEU A 182 5.70 0.34 1.02
N LEU A 183 6.62 -0.43 0.45
CA LEU A 183 7.11 -1.69 0.95
C LEU A 183 8.39 -1.43 1.76
N ASP A 184 8.25 -1.39 3.08
CA ASP A 184 9.32 -0.99 3.99
C ASP A 184 10.17 -2.20 4.40
N GLU A 185 11.49 -2.01 4.48
CA GLU A 185 12.45 -3.02 4.95
C GLU A 185 12.51 -4.30 4.11
N ILE A 186 12.59 -4.17 2.77
CA ILE A 186 12.70 -5.31 1.85
C ILE A 186 14.01 -6.10 2.02
N ASP A 187 15.04 -5.50 2.58
CA ASP A 187 16.31 -6.12 2.91
C ASP A 187 16.24 -7.05 4.13
N LYS A 188 15.10 -7.09 4.82
CA LYS A 188 14.83 -7.99 5.95
C LYS A 188 13.89 -9.16 5.59
N LEU A 189 13.62 -9.35 4.31
CA LEU A 189 12.91 -10.54 3.84
C LEU A 189 13.77 -11.77 4.10
N SER A 190 13.14 -12.82 4.54
CA SER A 190 13.80 -14.12 4.71
C SER A 190 12.94 -15.22 4.11
N SER A 191 13.56 -16.14 3.38
CA SER A 191 12.88 -17.36 2.93
C SER A 191 12.88 -18.40 4.05
N ASP A 192 11.78 -19.13 4.21
CA ASP A 192 11.64 -20.25 5.13
C ASP A 192 11.04 -21.45 4.39
N TYR A 193 10.91 -22.58 5.05
CA TYR A 193 10.29 -23.80 4.51
C TYR A 193 8.84 -23.63 4.03
N LYS A 194 8.20 -22.52 4.36
CA LYS A 194 6.79 -22.24 4.05
C LYS A 194 6.55 -21.46 2.76
N GLY A 195 7.59 -21.16 1.99
CA GLY A 195 7.46 -20.46 0.71
C GLY A 195 8.54 -19.41 0.49
N ASP A 196 8.50 -18.80 -0.68
CA ASP A 196 9.42 -17.74 -1.07
C ASP A 196 8.67 -16.40 -1.23
N PRO A 197 8.68 -15.54 -0.21
CA PRO A 197 8.05 -14.22 -0.30
C PRO A 197 8.67 -13.34 -1.40
N THR A 198 9.92 -13.61 -1.80
CA THR A 198 10.58 -12.90 -2.89
C THR A 198 9.87 -13.16 -4.22
N SER A 199 9.49 -14.42 -4.48
CA SER A 199 8.74 -14.79 -5.68
C SER A 199 7.38 -14.09 -5.75
N ALA A 200 6.65 -14.06 -4.62
CA ALA A 200 5.38 -13.35 -4.54
C ALA A 200 5.53 -11.83 -4.78
N LEU A 201 6.60 -11.23 -4.23
CA LEU A 201 6.89 -9.82 -4.46
C LEU A 201 7.28 -9.51 -5.90
N LEU A 202 7.98 -10.42 -6.58
CA LEU A 202 8.28 -10.27 -7.99
C LEU A 202 7.01 -10.14 -8.83
N GLU A 203 5.98 -10.95 -8.56
CA GLU A 203 4.69 -10.81 -9.26
C GLU A 203 3.99 -9.48 -8.96
N VAL A 204 4.06 -9.00 -7.71
CA VAL A 204 3.49 -7.71 -7.32
C VAL A 204 4.20 -6.55 -8.01
N LEU A 205 5.52 -6.63 -8.11
CA LEU A 205 6.37 -5.53 -8.55
C LEU A 205 6.67 -5.55 -10.06
N ASP A 206 6.53 -6.69 -10.72
CA ASP A 206 6.77 -6.83 -12.16
C ASP A 206 5.60 -6.22 -12.96
N PRO A 207 5.81 -5.20 -13.79
CA PRO A 207 4.74 -4.57 -14.58
C PRO A 207 4.05 -5.50 -15.57
N GLU A 208 4.71 -6.59 -15.98
CA GLU A 208 4.13 -7.58 -16.90
C GLU A 208 3.19 -8.54 -16.16
N GLN A 209 3.49 -8.85 -14.89
CA GLN A 209 2.76 -9.82 -14.08
C GLN A 209 1.71 -9.17 -13.18
N ASN A 210 1.96 -7.96 -12.67
CA ASN A 210 1.11 -7.31 -11.67
C ASN A 210 -0.29 -6.91 -12.15
N ARG A 211 -0.55 -6.98 -13.44
CA ARG A 211 -1.90 -6.76 -14.02
C ARG A 211 -2.86 -7.91 -13.72
N ILE A 212 -2.32 -9.09 -13.47
CA ILE A 212 -3.07 -10.32 -13.22
C ILE A 212 -2.67 -10.92 -11.87
N PHE A 213 -2.31 -10.07 -10.90
CA PHE A 213 -1.96 -10.52 -9.55
C PHE A 213 -3.15 -11.25 -8.92
N SER A 214 -2.91 -12.48 -8.44
CA SER A 214 -3.95 -13.30 -7.82
C SER A 214 -3.75 -13.42 -6.33
N ASP A 215 -4.80 -13.08 -5.57
CA ASP A 215 -4.85 -13.32 -4.13
C ASP A 215 -5.53 -14.66 -3.84
N HIS A 216 -4.92 -15.48 -2.99
CA HIS A 216 -5.42 -16.82 -2.70
C HIS A 216 -6.69 -16.83 -1.83
N TYR A 217 -6.96 -15.76 -1.08
CA TYR A 217 -8.16 -15.66 -0.27
C TYR A 217 -9.38 -15.31 -1.12
N LEU A 218 -9.24 -14.30 -1.98
CA LEU A 218 -10.33 -13.89 -2.87
C LEU A 218 -10.44 -14.78 -4.11
N GLU A 219 -9.34 -15.46 -4.49
CA GLU A 219 -9.26 -16.30 -5.71
C GLU A 219 -9.71 -15.51 -6.96
N GLU A 220 -9.31 -14.24 -7.00
CA GLU A 220 -9.58 -13.30 -8.08
C GLU A 220 -8.27 -12.64 -8.52
N THR A 221 -8.30 -12.11 -9.74
CA THR A 221 -7.20 -11.33 -10.30
C THR A 221 -7.41 -9.84 -10.07
N PHE A 222 -6.32 -9.15 -9.72
CA PHE A 222 -6.30 -7.72 -9.42
C PHE A 222 -5.28 -7.01 -10.29
N ASP A 223 -5.68 -5.90 -10.91
CA ASP A 223 -4.79 -5.04 -11.68
C ASP A 223 -4.03 -4.09 -10.75
N LEU A 224 -2.79 -4.44 -10.39
CA LEU A 224 -1.89 -3.61 -9.60
C LEU A 224 -1.06 -2.64 -10.44
N SER A 225 -1.20 -2.62 -11.77
CA SER A 225 -0.39 -1.78 -12.67
C SER A 225 -0.57 -0.27 -12.45
N LYS A 226 -1.60 0.14 -11.70
CA LYS A 226 -1.88 1.54 -11.35
C LYS A 226 -1.31 1.96 -10.01
N VAL A 227 -0.83 1.01 -9.23
CA VAL A 227 -0.19 1.24 -7.92
C VAL A 227 1.24 1.70 -8.14
N PHE A 228 1.64 2.77 -7.46
CA PHE A 228 3.03 3.20 -7.49
C PHE A 228 3.77 2.61 -6.29
N PHE A 229 4.52 1.55 -6.54
CA PHE A 229 5.31 0.88 -5.52
C PHE A 229 6.64 1.63 -5.26
N ILE A 230 6.92 1.86 -3.99
CA ILE A 230 8.21 2.36 -3.50
C ILE A 230 8.73 1.33 -2.50
N CYS A 231 10.00 0.98 -2.59
CA CYS A 231 10.66 0.11 -1.63
C CYS A 231 11.62 0.90 -0.74
N THR A 232 11.86 0.41 0.48
CA THR A 232 12.97 0.91 1.30
C THR A 232 13.87 -0.23 1.73
N ALA A 233 15.15 0.07 1.84
CA ALA A 233 16.15 -0.84 2.39
C ALA A 233 17.20 -0.06 3.20
N ASN A 234 17.86 -0.73 4.13
CA ASN A 234 18.99 -0.17 4.84
C ASN A 234 20.32 -0.62 4.21
N TYR A 235 20.35 -1.83 3.67
CA TYR A 235 21.55 -2.41 3.09
C TYR A 235 21.26 -3.14 1.78
N ILE A 236 21.96 -2.73 0.73
CA ILE A 236 21.75 -3.23 -0.64
C ILE A 236 22.07 -4.71 -0.78
N GLY A 237 23.07 -5.21 -0.05
CA GLY A 237 23.52 -6.60 -0.14
C GLY A 237 22.50 -7.63 0.32
N ASN A 238 21.53 -7.20 1.13
CA ASN A 238 20.46 -8.07 1.65
C ASN A 238 19.20 -8.04 0.78
N ILE A 239 19.15 -7.17 -0.24
CA ILE A 239 18.04 -7.18 -1.19
C ILE A 239 18.21 -8.39 -2.12
N PRO A 240 17.21 -9.27 -2.24
CA PRO A 240 17.27 -10.39 -3.18
C PRO A 240 17.61 -9.93 -4.60
N ALA A 241 18.58 -10.58 -5.24
CA ALA A 241 19.09 -10.17 -6.56
C ALA A 241 17.98 -9.98 -7.61
N PRO A 242 16.97 -10.89 -7.74
CA PRO A 242 15.91 -10.72 -8.74
C PRO A 242 15.06 -9.46 -8.53
N LEU A 243 14.89 -9.00 -7.28
CA LEU A 243 14.21 -7.75 -6.97
C LEU A 243 15.10 -6.55 -7.27
N ARG A 244 16.37 -6.63 -6.84
CA ARG A 244 17.35 -5.54 -7.02
C ARG A 244 17.55 -5.17 -8.50
N ASP A 245 17.58 -6.15 -9.38
CA ASP A 245 17.80 -5.94 -10.82
C ASP A 245 16.65 -5.18 -11.50
N ARG A 246 15.48 -5.09 -10.84
CA ARG A 246 14.30 -4.33 -11.30
C ARG A 246 14.12 -2.98 -10.62
N MET A 247 15.04 -2.64 -9.69
CA MET A 247 14.92 -1.44 -8.87
C MET A 247 15.83 -0.33 -9.38
N GLU A 248 15.28 0.87 -9.37
CA GLU A 248 16.08 2.08 -9.43
C GLU A 248 16.42 2.48 -8.00
N ILE A 249 17.71 2.30 -7.66
CA ILE A 249 18.20 2.54 -6.30
C ILE A 249 18.59 4.00 -6.17
N VAL A 250 17.95 4.69 -5.25
CA VAL A 250 18.26 6.07 -4.86
C VAL A 250 18.83 6.05 -3.45
N GLU A 251 20.12 6.35 -3.35
CA GLU A 251 20.84 6.35 -2.07
C GLU A 251 20.61 7.66 -1.31
N LEU A 252 20.17 7.54 -0.07
CA LEU A 252 20.06 8.63 0.89
C LEU A 252 21.26 8.57 1.82
N SER A 253 22.16 9.54 1.67
CA SER A 253 23.32 9.69 2.57
C SER A 253 22.89 10.15 3.97
N SER A 254 23.73 9.87 4.95
CA SER A 254 23.58 10.45 6.28
C SER A 254 23.78 11.97 6.23
N TYR A 255 23.02 12.66 7.05
CA TYR A 255 23.11 14.12 7.15
C TYR A 255 24.37 14.61 7.85
N THR A 256 24.92 15.70 7.37
CA THR A 256 25.95 16.47 8.06
C THR A 256 25.36 17.12 9.33
N GLU A 257 26.20 17.58 10.25
CA GLU A 257 25.75 18.28 11.46
C GLU A 257 24.93 19.53 11.15
N TYR A 258 25.35 20.27 10.13
CA TYR A 258 24.61 21.44 9.66
C TYR A 258 23.22 21.09 9.11
N GLU A 259 23.12 20.05 8.29
CA GLU A 259 21.83 19.57 7.78
C GLU A 259 20.93 19.09 8.92
N LYS A 260 21.49 18.36 9.92
CA LYS A 260 20.71 17.93 11.10
C LYS A 260 20.17 19.12 11.87
N PHE A 261 20.98 20.18 12.05
CA PHE A 261 20.53 21.41 12.70
C PHE A 261 19.39 22.08 11.93
N GLU A 262 19.52 22.23 10.62
CA GLU A 262 18.46 22.81 9.78
C GLU A 262 17.19 21.95 9.75
N ILE A 263 17.32 20.64 9.71
CA ILE A 263 16.18 19.72 9.80
C ILE A 263 15.47 19.83 11.15
N ALA A 264 16.25 19.90 12.25
CA ALA A 264 15.70 20.09 13.58
C ALA A 264 14.91 21.38 13.66
N LYS A 265 15.51 22.49 13.20
CA LYS A 265 14.91 23.82 13.26
C LYS A 265 13.66 23.97 12.41
N ARG A 266 13.71 23.46 11.16
CA ARG A 266 12.62 23.66 10.18
C ARG A 266 11.48 22.67 10.30
N HIS A 267 11.77 21.44 10.76
CA HIS A 267 10.82 20.34 10.71
C HIS A 267 10.54 19.70 12.07
N LEU A 268 11.59 19.34 12.85
CA LEU A 268 11.36 18.57 14.06
C LEU A 268 10.81 19.42 15.20
N ILE A 269 11.39 20.57 15.46
CA ILE A 269 10.96 21.48 16.52
C ILE A 269 9.53 21.94 16.30
N PRO A 270 9.13 22.53 15.13
CA PRO A 270 7.76 22.96 14.90
C PRO A 270 6.75 21.80 15.01
N LYS A 271 7.12 20.62 14.53
CA LYS A 271 6.27 19.43 14.65
C LYS A 271 6.07 19.02 16.11
N GLN A 272 7.12 19.01 16.92
CA GLN A 272 7.01 18.66 18.35
C GLN A 272 6.23 19.73 19.12
N MET A 273 6.47 20.99 18.84
CA MET A 273 5.72 22.09 19.45
C MET A 273 4.21 21.96 19.17
N ALA A 274 3.84 21.69 17.90
CA ALA A 274 2.44 21.46 17.53
C ALA A 274 1.82 20.25 18.25
N LEU A 275 2.56 19.14 18.37
CA LEU A 275 2.10 17.93 19.06
C LEU A 275 1.89 18.15 20.58
N HIS A 276 2.70 19.02 21.18
CA HIS A 276 2.61 19.33 22.59
C HIS A 276 1.78 20.59 22.91
N GLY A 277 1.16 21.22 21.89
CA GLY A 277 0.39 22.43 22.06
C GLY A 277 1.22 23.65 22.52
N ILE A 278 2.53 23.64 22.23
CA ILE A 278 3.48 24.70 22.61
C ILE A 278 3.58 25.69 21.44
N THR A 279 3.57 26.99 21.79
CA THR A 279 3.71 28.10 20.82
C THR A 279 5.12 28.71 20.88
N ASP A 280 5.52 29.41 19.82
CA ASP A 280 6.81 30.13 19.74
C ASP A 280 7.03 31.15 20.85
N LYS A 281 5.94 31.59 21.53
CA LYS A 281 6.02 32.47 22.69
C LYS A 281 6.42 31.75 23.99
N GLN A 282 6.21 30.45 24.04
CA GLN A 282 6.42 29.64 25.24
C GLN A 282 7.77 28.89 25.21
N LEU A 283 8.34 28.66 24.04
CA LEU A 283 9.61 27.97 23.88
C LEU A 283 10.45 28.67 22.80
N SER A 284 11.70 28.99 23.16
CA SER A 284 12.74 29.45 22.23
C SER A 284 13.95 28.55 22.40
N ILE A 285 14.48 28.05 21.30
CA ILE A 285 15.68 27.20 21.26
C ILE A 285 16.76 27.99 20.52
N SER A 286 17.84 28.27 21.23
CA SER A 286 19.03 28.97 20.70
C SER A 286 20.01 28.02 20.04
#